data_b0877ecace7ad5b8ed557477d4db91a9
#
_entry.id   b0877ecace7ad5b8ed557477d4db91a9
#
_cell.length_a   1.000
_cell.length_b   1.000
_cell.length_c   1.000
_cell.angle_alpha   90.00
_cell.angle_beta   90.00
_cell.angle_gamma   90.00
#
_symmetry.space_group_name_H-M   'P 1'
#
loop_
_entity.id
_entity.type
_entity.pdbx_description
1 polymer ?
#
loop_
_entity_poly.entity_id
_entity_poly.type
_entity_poly.pdbx_seq_one_letter_code
_entity_poly.pdbx_strand_id
1 'polypeptide(L)'
;MPTKKFKPTTPSRRHMSVPTFEEITKSTPEKSLVVIKKKHAGRNSYGRITVRHKGGGNKLKYRIIDFKRANTSPATVVGIEYDPNRTAYIALLQNEEGQKSYIIAPVGLTAGDKVYTGADADIKPGNTLPIENIPVGTFIHNIELYPGKGAQLARAAGVAAQLVSKENGVAQVRLPSGEVRYIRLECKATVGQVGNIEHDTVKIGKAGKKRHMGIRPTVRGSVMNPCDHPHGGGEGKSPIGRPSPVTPWGKPALGYKTRNKKARTDKFIVKRRNAK
;
A
#
# COMPACT_ATOMS: atom_id res chain seq x y z
N MET A 1 0.37 4.35 -18.27
CA MET A 1 -0.28 3.09 -18.67
C MET A 1 -1.72 3.33 -19.00
N PRO A 2 -2.25 2.84 -20.09
CA PRO A 2 -3.61 3.15 -20.46
C PRO A 2 -4.60 2.34 -19.62
N THR A 3 -5.54 3.02 -19.00
CA THR A 3 -6.74 2.40 -18.46
C THR A 3 -7.76 2.20 -19.57
N LYS A 4 -8.28 1.00 -19.72
CA LYS A 4 -9.36 0.70 -20.67
C LYS A 4 -10.70 1.17 -20.11
N LYS A 5 -11.39 2.06 -20.83
CA LYS A 5 -12.77 2.44 -20.57
C LYS A 5 -13.71 1.51 -21.33
N PHE A 6 -14.90 1.25 -20.77
CA PHE A 6 -15.93 0.45 -21.45
C PHE A 6 -16.93 1.33 -22.20
N LYS A 7 -17.54 0.77 -23.24
CA LYS A 7 -18.70 1.42 -23.91
C LYS A 7 -19.84 1.57 -22.91
N PRO A 8 -20.61 2.69 -22.93
CA PRO A 8 -21.64 3.01 -21.95
C PRO A 8 -22.96 2.24 -22.22
N THR A 9 -22.89 0.91 -22.31
CA THR A 9 -24.04 0.02 -22.58
C THR A 9 -24.98 -0.14 -21.40
N THR A 10 -24.48 0.08 -20.18
CA THR A 10 -25.25 0.01 -18.93
C THR A 10 -24.81 1.13 -17.98
N PRO A 11 -25.63 1.52 -16.95
CA PRO A 11 -25.22 2.50 -15.95
C PRO A 11 -23.89 2.19 -15.28
N SER A 12 -23.63 0.91 -14.98
CA SER A 12 -22.37 0.47 -14.37
C SER A 12 -21.16 0.63 -15.31
N ARG A 13 -21.33 0.26 -16.58
CA ARG A 13 -20.25 0.34 -17.58
C ARG A 13 -19.88 1.75 -17.99
N ARG A 14 -20.82 2.68 -17.92
CA ARG A 14 -20.59 4.10 -18.23
C ARG A 14 -19.39 4.70 -17.48
N HIS A 15 -19.20 4.32 -16.22
CA HIS A 15 -18.16 4.87 -15.37
C HIS A 15 -17.04 3.87 -15.05
N MET A 16 -17.12 2.64 -15.55
CA MET A 16 -16.15 1.59 -15.24
C MET A 16 -14.89 1.74 -16.09
N SER A 17 -13.74 1.62 -15.45
CA SER A 17 -12.45 1.41 -16.11
C SER A 17 -11.69 0.24 -15.48
N VAL A 18 -10.76 -0.32 -16.22
CA VAL A 18 -9.87 -1.40 -15.77
C VAL A 18 -8.46 -1.14 -16.26
N PRO A 19 -7.42 -1.59 -15.54
CA PRO A 19 -6.06 -1.54 -16.06
C PRO A 19 -5.92 -2.48 -17.26
N THR A 20 -5.04 -2.14 -18.20
CA THR A 20 -4.77 -2.97 -19.40
C THR A 20 -3.84 -4.14 -19.11
N PHE A 21 -3.12 -4.11 -17.98
CA PHE A 21 -2.18 -5.15 -17.54
C PHE A 21 -0.99 -5.38 -18.50
N GLU A 22 -0.59 -4.40 -19.28
CA GLU A 22 0.50 -4.50 -20.27
C GLU A 22 1.86 -4.85 -19.66
N GLU A 23 2.10 -4.41 -18.40
CA GLU A 23 3.36 -4.73 -17.68
C GLU A 23 3.43 -6.19 -17.21
N ILE A 24 2.31 -6.91 -17.18
CA ILE A 24 2.27 -8.26 -16.65
C ILE A 24 2.73 -9.25 -17.72
N THR A 25 3.84 -9.90 -17.45
CA THR A 25 4.42 -10.91 -18.36
C THR A 25 4.09 -12.34 -17.95
N LYS A 26 3.70 -12.57 -16.67
CA LYS A 26 3.39 -13.90 -16.14
C LYS A 26 2.07 -13.90 -15.40
N SER A 27 1.14 -14.77 -15.80
CA SER A 27 -0.21 -14.87 -15.23
C SER A 27 -0.32 -15.85 -14.06
N THR A 28 0.54 -16.88 -14.01
CA THR A 28 0.50 -17.94 -12.99
C THR A 28 1.55 -17.68 -11.90
N PRO A 29 1.13 -17.67 -10.61
CA PRO A 29 2.07 -17.44 -9.52
C PRO A 29 2.96 -18.67 -9.28
N GLU A 30 4.15 -18.44 -8.73
CA GLU A 30 5.06 -19.48 -8.28
C GLU A 30 4.47 -20.22 -7.08
N LYS A 31 4.24 -21.55 -7.21
CA LYS A 31 3.50 -22.35 -6.22
C LYS A 31 4.20 -22.39 -4.85
N SER A 32 5.53 -22.47 -4.83
CA SER A 32 6.36 -22.50 -3.61
C SER A 32 6.23 -21.24 -2.76
N LEU A 33 5.94 -20.09 -3.38
CA LEU A 33 5.85 -18.77 -2.73
C LEU A 33 4.41 -18.34 -2.44
N VAL A 34 3.43 -19.25 -2.51
CA VAL A 34 2.03 -18.94 -2.31
C VAL A 34 1.44 -19.71 -1.15
N VAL A 35 0.78 -18.97 -0.24
CA VAL A 35 0.07 -19.53 0.92
C VAL A 35 -1.41 -19.16 0.89
N ILE A 36 -2.24 -20.01 1.53
CA ILE A 36 -3.68 -19.75 1.65
C ILE A 36 -3.91 -18.58 2.62
N LYS A 37 -4.64 -17.56 2.18
CA LYS A 37 -5.05 -16.45 3.02
C LYS A 37 -6.41 -16.74 3.66
N LYS A 38 -6.41 -17.08 4.96
CA LYS A 38 -7.65 -17.22 5.75
C LYS A 38 -8.34 -15.86 5.89
N LYS A 39 -9.67 -15.84 5.84
CA LYS A 39 -10.49 -14.63 5.97
C LYS A 39 -10.97 -14.49 7.41
N HIS A 40 -10.68 -13.36 8.04
CA HIS A 40 -11.15 -13.03 9.39
C HIS A 40 -12.33 -12.05 9.40
N ALA A 41 -12.73 -11.53 8.25
CA ALA A 41 -13.87 -10.61 8.08
C ALA A 41 -13.89 -9.45 9.09
N GLY A 42 -12.73 -8.89 9.41
CA GLY A 42 -12.57 -7.77 10.34
C GLY A 42 -12.76 -8.13 11.81
N ARG A 43 -12.72 -9.42 12.17
CA ARG A 43 -12.87 -9.91 13.54
C ARG A 43 -11.52 -10.12 14.23
N ASN A 44 -11.46 -9.87 15.53
CA ASN A 44 -10.30 -10.15 16.39
C ASN A 44 -10.31 -11.63 16.86
N SER A 45 -9.36 -11.99 17.75
CA SER A 45 -9.25 -13.33 18.36
C SER A 45 -10.49 -13.75 19.16
N TYR A 46 -11.24 -12.81 19.72
CA TYR A 46 -12.49 -13.05 20.45
C TYR A 46 -13.74 -13.11 19.56
N GLY A 47 -13.57 -13.09 18.22
CA GLY A 47 -14.67 -13.09 17.25
C GLY A 47 -15.45 -11.77 17.13
N ARG A 48 -15.06 -10.72 17.87
CA ARG A 48 -15.70 -9.41 17.81
C ARG A 48 -15.23 -8.60 16.61
N ILE A 49 -16.14 -7.86 15.96
CA ILE A 49 -15.82 -7.00 14.82
C ILE A 49 -15.08 -5.77 15.32
N THR A 50 -13.78 -5.68 14.99
CA THR A 50 -12.91 -4.53 15.28
C THR A 50 -12.72 -3.62 14.07
N VAL A 51 -12.86 -4.17 12.85
CA VAL A 51 -12.83 -3.43 11.58
C VAL A 51 -14.13 -3.68 10.85
N ARG A 52 -15.00 -2.66 10.79
CA ARG A 52 -16.29 -2.73 10.12
C ARG A 52 -16.14 -2.82 8.60
N HIS A 53 -17.19 -3.24 7.92
CA HIS A 53 -17.31 -3.30 6.45
C HIS A 53 -16.27 -4.19 5.76
N LYS A 54 -15.78 -5.22 6.43
CA LYS A 54 -14.93 -6.29 5.87
C LYS A 54 -15.69 -7.61 5.84
N GLY A 55 -15.46 -8.38 4.78
CA GLY A 55 -16.03 -9.74 4.64
C GLY A 55 -16.51 -10.07 3.25
N GLY A 56 -16.79 -11.34 3.01
CA GLY A 56 -17.08 -11.85 1.67
C GLY A 56 -15.87 -11.76 0.74
N GLY A 57 -16.10 -11.46 -0.52
CA GLY A 57 -15.07 -11.33 -1.55
C GLY A 57 -14.55 -12.68 -2.08
N ASN A 58 -13.74 -12.60 -3.13
CA ASN A 58 -13.13 -13.76 -3.76
C ASN A 58 -12.13 -14.45 -2.81
N LYS A 59 -11.91 -15.75 -3.02
CA LYS A 59 -10.84 -16.50 -2.35
C LYS A 59 -9.49 -15.98 -2.87
N LEU A 60 -8.61 -15.60 -1.96
CA LEU A 60 -7.30 -15.03 -2.30
C LEU A 60 -6.19 -15.91 -1.75
N LYS A 61 -5.13 -16.05 -2.55
CA LYS A 61 -3.84 -16.61 -2.14
C LYS A 61 -2.88 -15.47 -1.86
N TYR A 62 -2.09 -15.59 -0.81
CA TYR A 62 -1.07 -14.60 -0.45
C TYR A 62 0.26 -14.99 -1.08
N ARG A 63 0.96 -14.02 -1.70
CA ARG A 63 2.32 -14.17 -2.21
C ARG A 63 3.28 -13.73 -1.13
N ILE A 64 4.25 -14.57 -0.82
CA ILE A 64 5.32 -14.26 0.15
C ILE A 64 6.30 -13.32 -0.56
N ILE A 65 6.34 -12.06 -0.09
CA ILE A 65 7.23 -11.04 -0.65
C ILE A 65 8.46 -10.92 0.25
N ASP A 66 9.62 -10.86 -0.36
CA ASP A 66 10.87 -10.58 0.34
C ASP A 66 10.99 -9.08 0.62
N PHE A 67 10.53 -8.67 1.79
CA PHE A 67 10.68 -7.30 2.28
C PHE A 67 12.02 -7.05 2.98
N LYS A 68 12.78 -8.10 3.30
CA LYS A 68 14.05 -7.96 4.02
C LYS A 68 15.22 -7.79 3.07
N ARG A 69 15.11 -8.36 1.86
CA ARG A 69 16.22 -8.35 0.90
C ARG A 69 17.52 -8.77 1.57
N ALA A 70 17.48 -9.94 2.23
CA ALA A 70 18.62 -10.44 2.97
C ALA A 70 19.69 -11.01 2.05
N ASN A 71 19.30 -11.65 0.96
CA ASN A 71 20.22 -12.22 0.00
C ASN A 71 20.86 -11.12 -0.85
N THR A 72 22.18 -11.09 -0.89
CA THR A 72 23.00 -10.14 -1.65
C THR A 72 23.36 -10.64 -3.04
N SER A 73 23.11 -11.93 -3.34
CA SER A 73 23.39 -12.50 -4.67
C SER A 73 22.57 -11.79 -5.75
N PRO A 74 23.17 -11.56 -6.93
CA PRO A 74 22.46 -11.03 -8.09
C PRO A 74 21.24 -11.89 -8.41
N ALA A 75 20.12 -11.25 -8.73
CA ALA A 75 18.92 -11.97 -9.10
C ALA A 75 18.35 -11.42 -10.42
N THR A 76 17.94 -12.32 -11.31
CA THR A 76 17.35 -11.97 -12.61
C THR A 76 15.82 -11.95 -12.49
N VAL A 77 15.19 -10.97 -13.10
CA VAL A 77 13.73 -10.86 -13.16
C VAL A 77 13.18 -11.88 -14.16
N VAL A 78 12.46 -12.88 -13.67
CA VAL A 78 11.79 -13.90 -14.48
C VAL A 78 10.52 -13.35 -15.14
N GLY A 79 9.81 -12.48 -14.43
CA GLY A 79 8.59 -11.85 -14.93
C GLY A 79 7.85 -11.03 -13.90
N ILE A 80 6.90 -10.22 -14.38
CA ILE A 80 6.03 -9.38 -13.57
C ILE A 80 4.66 -10.05 -13.45
N GLU A 81 4.11 -10.08 -12.23
CA GLU A 81 2.86 -10.75 -11.90
C GLU A 81 1.88 -9.82 -11.19
N TYR A 82 0.59 -10.13 -11.35
CA TYR A 82 -0.49 -9.50 -10.58
C TYR A 82 -0.61 -10.12 -9.19
N ASP A 83 -0.68 -9.28 -8.13
CA ASP A 83 -1.00 -9.72 -6.77
C ASP A 83 -2.34 -9.12 -6.30
N PRO A 84 -3.37 -9.94 -6.01
CA PRO A 84 -4.66 -9.45 -5.52
C PRO A 84 -4.63 -8.90 -4.08
N ASN A 85 -3.51 -9.03 -3.37
CA ASN A 85 -3.38 -8.59 -1.97
C ASN A 85 -2.82 -7.17 -1.83
N ARG A 86 -2.30 -6.60 -2.91
CA ARG A 86 -1.70 -5.28 -2.94
C ARG A 86 -2.06 -4.52 -4.21
N THR A 87 -1.84 -3.22 -4.20
CA THR A 87 -2.12 -2.36 -5.36
C THR A 87 -0.99 -2.40 -6.39
N ALA A 88 0.26 -2.62 -5.95
CA ALA A 88 1.44 -2.75 -6.79
C ALA A 88 1.53 -4.14 -7.45
N TYR A 89 2.15 -4.20 -8.63
CA TYR A 89 2.58 -5.47 -9.22
C TYR A 89 3.81 -6.00 -8.48
N ILE A 90 4.09 -7.28 -8.66
CA ILE A 90 5.24 -7.98 -8.07
C ILE A 90 6.11 -8.55 -9.17
N ALA A 91 7.42 -8.57 -8.95
CA ALA A 91 8.37 -9.21 -9.84
C ALA A 91 8.89 -10.52 -9.20
N LEU A 92 8.88 -11.59 -9.98
CA LEU A 92 9.51 -12.84 -9.62
C LEU A 92 10.98 -12.76 -9.96
N LEU A 93 11.83 -12.92 -8.97
CA LEU A 93 13.28 -12.99 -9.11
C LEU A 93 13.77 -14.43 -9.01
N GLN A 94 14.86 -14.73 -9.70
CA GLN A 94 15.59 -15.98 -9.59
C GLN A 94 17.08 -15.68 -9.48
N ASN A 95 17.73 -16.21 -8.41
CA ASN A 95 19.16 -16.13 -8.22
C ASN A 95 19.89 -17.16 -9.08
N GLU A 96 21.21 -17.07 -9.16
CA GLU A 96 22.08 -18.05 -9.85
C GLU A 96 21.94 -19.46 -9.29
N GLU A 97 21.66 -19.59 -8.00
CA GLU A 97 21.39 -20.88 -7.33
C GLU A 97 19.99 -21.45 -7.63
N GLY A 98 19.18 -20.79 -8.45
CA GLY A 98 17.82 -21.20 -8.77
C GLY A 98 16.77 -20.86 -7.72
N GLN A 99 17.13 -20.22 -6.60
CA GLN A 99 16.18 -19.79 -5.58
C GLN A 99 15.30 -18.67 -6.11
N LYS A 100 14.00 -18.77 -5.86
CA LYS A 100 13.02 -17.77 -6.31
C LYS A 100 12.52 -16.92 -5.15
N SER A 101 12.28 -15.65 -5.41
CA SER A 101 11.69 -14.70 -4.46
C SER A 101 10.81 -13.68 -5.16
N TYR A 102 9.84 -13.12 -4.45
CA TYR A 102 9.04 -12.00 -4.96
C TYR A 102 9.49 -10.68 -4.36
N ILE A 103 9.53 -9.65 -5.19
CA ILE A 103 9.69 -8.25 -4.77
C ILE A 103 8.53 -7.40 -5.28
N ILE A 104 8.38 -6.19 -4.74
CA ILE A 104 7.49 -5.19 -5.36
C ILE A 104 8.17 -4.68 -6.63
N ALA A 105 7.45 -4.70 -7.75
CA ALA A 105 7.95 -4.22 -9.04
C ALA A 105 8.02 -2.68 -9.06
N PRO A 106 9.21 -2.07 -9.24
CA PRO A 106 9.33 -0.64 -9.53
C PRO A 106 8.93 -0.33 -10.98
N VAL A 107 8.75 0.95 -11.26
CA VAL A 107 8.54 1.46 -12.62
C VAL A 107 9.76 1.17 -13.47
N GLY A 108 9.54 0.68 -14.71
CA GLY A 108 10.57 0.45 -15.69
C GLY A 108 11.33 -0.87 -15.56
N LEU A 109 10.99 -1.70 -14.57
CA LEU A 109 11.58 -3.03 -14.44
C LEU A 109 10.94 -3.98 -15.45
N THR A 110 11.77 -4.71 -16.20
CA THR A 110 11.37 -5.67 -17.24
C THR A 110 11.89 -7.08 -16.96
N ALA A 111 11.31 -8.07 -17.63
CA ALA A 111 11.83 -9.44 -17.57
C ALA A 111 13.23 -9.49 -18.21
N GLY A 112 14.16 -10.18 -17.55
CA GLY A 112 15.57 -10.26 -17.95
C GLY A 112 16.50 -9.27 -17.23
N ASP A 113 15.95 -8.22 -16.58
CA ASP A 113 16.77 -7.29 -15.81
C ASP A 113 17.43 -7.96 -14.61
N LYS A 114 18.63 -7.51 -14.27
CA LYS A 114 19.32 -7.95 -13.04
C LYS A 114 19.11 -6.95 -11.92
N VAL A 115 18.79 -7.46 -10.74
CA VAL A 115 18.54 -6.70 -9.52
C VAL A 115 19.54 -7.09 -8.45
N TYR A 116 20.17 -6.09 -7.84
CA TYR A 116 21.22 -6.25 -6.84
C TYR A 116 20.74 -5.78 -5.46
N THR A 117 21.34 -6.35 -4.44
CA THR A 117 21.10 -5.97 -3.04
C THR A 117 22.44 -5.88 -2.32
N GLY A 118 22.75 -4.76 -1.70
CA GLY A 118 24.00 -4.58 -0.94
C GLY A 118 24.48 -3.13 -1.00
N ALA A 119 25.59 -2.87 -0.30
CA ALA A 119 26.19 -1.55 -0.25
C ALA A 119 26.77 -1.11 -1.60
N ASP A 120 27.28 -2.07 -2.38
CA ASP A 120 27.99 -1.84 -3.64
C ASP A 120 27.05 -1.91 -4.88
N ALA A 121 25.74 -2.01 -4.65
CA ALA A 121 24.79 -2.08 -5.75
C ALA A 121 24.66 -0.72 -6.47
N ASP A 122 24.57 -0.75 -7.80
CA ASP A 122 24.31 0.45 -8.61
C ASP A 122 23.02 1.14 -8.21
N ILE A 123 22.96 2.46 -8.43
CA ILE A 123 21.76 3.28 -8.20
C ILE A 123 20.81 3.15 -9.38
N LYS A 124 20.24 1.93 -9.56
CA LYS A 124 19.26 1.60 -10.60
C LYS A 124 17.90 1.22 -9.97
N PRO A 125 16.77 1.49 -10.65
CA PRO A 125 15.45 1.08 -10.15
C PRO A 125 15.39 -0.41 -9.83
N GLY A 126 14.89 -0.76 -8.63
CA GLY A 126 14.81 -2.14 -8.15
C GLY A 126 15.97 -2.60 -7.26
N ASN A 127 17.13 -1.96 -7.35
CA ASN A 127 18.26 -2.25 -6.47
C ASN A 127 17.99 -1.75 -5.05
N THR A 128 18.43 -2.51 -4.07
CA THR A 128 18.21 -2.22 -2.64
C THR A 128 19.54 -2.00 -1.94
N LEU A 129 19.70 -0.83 -1.36
CA LEU A 129 20.92 -0.39 -0.67
C LEU A 129 20.61 0.11 0.74
N PRO A 130 21.60 0.16 1.66
CA PRO A 130 21.55 1.01 2.82
C PRO A 130 21.34 2.47 2.40
N ILE A 131 20.54 3.24 3.16
CA ILE A 131 20.25 4.65 2.83
C ILE A 131 21.51 5.49 2.78
N GLU A 132 22.54 5.10 3.53
CA GLU A 132 23.86 5.71 3.53
C GLU A 132 24.44 5.81 2.12
N ASN A 133 24.28 4.78 1.30
CA ASN A 133 24.87 4.66 -0.03
C ASN A 133 24.00 5.28 -1.15
N ILE A 134 22.78 5.73 -0.83
CA ILE A 134 21.86 6.31 -1.83
C ILE A 134 22.06 7.82 -1.88
N PRO A 135 22.28 8.48 -3.03
CA PRO A 135 22.42 9.93 -3.14
C PRO A 135 21.21 10.70 -2.65
N VAL A 136 21.44 11.88 -2.08
CA VAL A 136 20.39 12.83 -1.73
C VAL A 136 19.63 13.25 -3.00
N GLY A 137 18.32 13.47 -2.88
CA GLY A 137 17.42 13.78 -3.99
C GLY A 137 16.80 12.57 -4.67
N THR A 138 17.35 11.35 -4.48
CA THR A 138 16.86 10.13 -5.10
C THR A 138 15.47 9.76 -4.61
N PHE A 139 14.61 9.28 -5.53
CA PHE A 139 13.34 8.65 -5.19
C PHE A 139 13.56 7.20 -4.78
N ILE A 140 12.97 6.83 -3.65
CA ILE A 140 13.11 5.52 -3.03
C ILE A 140 11.75 4.96 -2.61
N HIS A 141 11.66 3.66 -2.52
CA HIS A 141 10.49 2.94 -2.01
C HIS A 141 10.92 1.73 -1.14
N ASN A 142 9.98 0.96 -0.62
CA ASN A 142 10.30 -0.19 0.24
C ASN A 142 11.30 0.15 1.36
N ILE A 143 11.00 1.19 2.12
CA ILE A 143 11.91 1.74 3.12
C ILE A 143 11.72 1.03 4.46
N GLU A 144 12.80 0.62 5.08
CA GLU A 144 12.83 0.10 6.44
C GLU A 144 12.68 1.22 7.47
N LEU A 145 12.09 0.90 8.63
CA LEU A 145 12.06 1.79 9.82
C LEU A 145 13.15 1.44 10.83
N TYR A 146 13.56 0.18 10.86
CA TYR A 146 14.63 -0.35 11.70
C TYR A 146 15.47 -1.31 10.87
N PRO A 147 16.80 -1.31 11.01
CA PRO A 147 17.67 -2.20 10.25
C PRO A 147 17.26 -3.68 10.38
N GLY A 148 17.20 -4.39 9.26
CA GLY A 148 16.89 -5.82 9.21
C GLY A 148 15.43 -6.21 9.48
N LYS A 149 14.54 -5.25 9.79
CA LYS A 149 13.13 -5.54 10.04
C LYS A 149 12.33 -5.77 8.76
N GLY A 150 12.86 -5.32 7.64
CA GLY A 150 12.21 -5.35 6.34
C GLY A 150 11.39 -4.08 6.03
N ALA A 151 11.10 -3.90 4.77
CA ALA A 151 10.43 -2.71 4.25
C ALA A 151 9.04 -2.49 4.85
N GLN A 152 8.75 -1.27 5.29
CA GLN A 152 7.48 -0.89 5.91
C GLN A 152 6.81 0.33 5.26
N LEU A 153 7.58 1.28 4.71
CA LEU A 153 7.09 2.50 4.12
C LEU A 153 7.15 2.47 2.59
N ALA A 154 6.32 3.29 1.93
CA ALA A 154 6.27 3.48 0.48
C ALA A 154 6.18 2.17 -0.33
N ARG A 155 5.10 1.38 -0.13
CA ARG A 155 4.89 0.07 -0.76
C ARG A 155 3.67 -0.03 -1.67
N ALA A 156 2.84 1.00 -1.71
CA ALA A 156 1.63 1.02 -2.54
C ALA A 156 1.98 1.40 -3.99
N ALA A 157 1.07 1.09 -4.92
CA ALA A 157 1.21 1.44 -6.33
C ALA A 157 1.46 2.94 -6.53
N GLY A 158 2.37 3.30 -7.43
CA GLY A 158 2.67 4.67 -7.80
C GLY A 158 3.33 5.53 -6.74
N VAL A 159 3.63 5.00 -5.54
CA VAL A 159 4.25 5.82 -4.48
C VAL A 159 5.78 5.80 -4.58
N ALA A 160 6.36 6.93 -4.22
CA ALA A 160 7.79 7.09 -3.96
C ALA A 160 7.97 8.01 -2.76
N ALA A 161 9.05 7.85 -2.03
CA ALA A 161 9.53 8.79 -1.02
C ALA A 161 10.82 9.43 -1.55
N GLN A 162 11.15 10.63 -1.11
CA GLN A 162 12.36 11.33 -1.54
C GLN A 162 13.33 11.42 -0.38
N LEU A 163 14.58 11.09 -0.63
CA LEU A 163 15.69 11.31 0.30
C LEU A 163 16.09 12.79 0.25
N VAL A 164 15.86 13.52 1.35
CA VAL A 164 16.05 14.98 1.40
C VAL A 164 17.44 15.37 1.88
N SER A 165 17.90 14.78 2.99
CA SER A 165 19.24 15.03 3.55
C SER A 165 19.73 13.82 4.33
N LYS A 166 21.02 13.84 4.65
CA LYS A 166 21.69 12.86 5.51
C LYS A 166 22.60 13.62 6.47
N GLU A 167 22.33 13.49 7.76
CA GLU A 167 23.09 14.21 8.80
C GLU A 167 23.09 13.37 10.09
N ASN A 168 24.16 13.42 10.85
CA ASN A 168 24.25 12.85 12.20
C ASN A 168 23.77 11.38 12.31
N GLY A 169 24.11 10.53 11.34
CA GLY A 169 23.73 9.10 11.34
C GLY A 169 22.26 8.81 10.99
N VAL A 170 21.49 9.85 10.59
CA VAL A 170 20.10 9.71 10.17
C VAL A 170 19.83 10.39 8.84
N ALA A 171 18.88 9.86 8.09
CA ALA A 171 18.38 10.45 6.86
C ALA A 171 17.03 11.12 7.10
N GLN A 172 16.81 12.28 6.47
CA GLN A 172 15.50 12.88 6.35
C GLN A 172 14.82 12.41 5.08
N VAL A 173 13.70 11.75 5.24
CA VAL A 173 12.93 11.19 4.11
C VAL A 173 11.56 11.84 4.06
N ARG A 174 11.22 12.43 2.91
CA ARG A 174 9.88 12.94 2.60
C ARG A 174 9.01 11.79 2.10
N LEU A 175 8.00 11.44 2.87
CA LEU A 175 7.04 10.39 2.53
C LEU A 175 6.00 10.86 1.52
N PRO A 176 5.28 9.96 0.82
CA PRO A 176 4.19 10.30 -0.11
C PRO A 176 3.09 11.17 0.51
N SER A 177 2.90 11.09 1.82
CA SER A 177 1.94 11.92 2.57
C SER A 177 2.38 13.38 2.74
N GLY A 178 3.63 13.73 2.40
CA GLY A 178 4.27 15.01 2.69
C GLY A 178 4.92 15.10 4.08
N GLU A 179 4.78 14.08 4.93
CA GLU A 179 5.50 14.00 6.20
C GLU A 179 7.00 13.80 5.96
N VAL A 180 7.84 14.60 6.64
CA VAL A 180 9.29 14.41 6.66
C VAL A 180 9.66 13.69 7.95
N ARG A 181 10.44 12.62 7.82
CA ARG A 181 10.76 11.72 8.93
C ARG A 181 12.23 11.36 8.96
N TYR A 182 12.78 11.21 10.18
CA TYR A 182 14.10 10.63 10.41
C TYR A 182 14.07 9.11 10.26
N ILE A 183 15.04 8.56 9.53
CA ILE A 183 15.31 7.14 9.36
C ILE A 183 16.82 6.92 9.54
N ARG A 184 17.23 5.85 10.19
CA ARG A 184 18.66 5.52 10.38
C ARG A 184 19.30 5.24 9.03
N LEU A 185 20.56 5.61 8.83
CA LEU A 185 21.32 5.40 7.59
C LEU A 185 21.51 3.91 7.25
N GLU A 186 21.63 3.06 8.27
CA GLU A 186 21.76 1.59 8.13
C GLU A 186 20.50 0.92 7.53
N CYS A 187 19.33 1.61 7.59
CA CYS A 187 18.10 1.07 7.05
C CYS A 187 18.19 0.90 5.53
N LYS A 188 17.68 -0.21 5.02
CA LYS A 188 17.62 -0.46 3.57
C LYS A 188 16.44 0.27 2.93
N ALA A 189 16.65 0.71 1.69
CA ALA A 189 15.61 1.23 0.81
C ALA A 189 15.86 0.77 -0.63
N THR A 190 14.81 0.65 -1.42
CA THR A 190 14.90 0.30 -2.83
C THR A 190 14.82 1.56 -3.68
N VAL A 191 15.70 1.70 -4.65
CA VAL A 191 15.77 2.85 -5.57
C VAL A 191 14.58 2.82 -6.54
N GLY A 192 14.02 3.98 -6.84
CA GLY A 192 12.95 4.19 -7.82
C GLY A 192 11.56 4.33 -7.19
N GLN A 193 10.55 4.39 -8.05
CA GLN A 193 9.13 4.50 -7.73
C GLN A 193 8.44 3.15 -7.90
N VAL A 194 7.43 2.85 -7.09
CA VAL A 194 6.61 1.64 -7.23
C VAL A 194 5.80 1.69 -8.52
N GLY A 195 5.73 0.59 -9.26
CA GLY A 195 4.97 0.44 -10.51
C GLY A 195 3.46 0.57 -10.33
N ASN A 196 2.70 0.37 -11.44
CA ASN A 196 1.25 0.50 -11.51
C ASN A 196 0.75 1.91 -11.10
N ILE A 197 1.36 2.95 -11.63
CA ILE A 197 1.11 4.36 -11.25
C ILE A 197 -0.36 4.75 -11.38
N GLU A 198 -1.06 4.26 -12.40
CA GLU A 198 -2.46 4.62 -12.67
C GLU A 198 -3.50 3.85 -11.86
N HIS A 199 -3.07 3.07 -10.87
CA HIS A 199 -4.00 2.29 -10.04
C HIS A 199 -5.16 3.13 -9.47
N ASP A 200 -4.87 4.35 -9.04
CA ASP A 200 -5.87 5.24 -8.42
C ASP A 200 -6.85 5.85 -9.42
N THR A 201 -6.54 5.81 -10.73
CA THR A 201 -7.44 6.29 -11.78
C THR A 201 -8.53 5.29 -12.15
N VAL A 202 -8.40 4.03 -11.69
CA VAL A 202 -9.34 2.95 -11.98
C VAL A 202 -10.67 3.16 -11.28
N LYS A 203 -11.75 3.28 -12.06
CA LYS A 203 -13.11 3.41 -11.54
C LYS A 203 -13.80 2.05 -11.49
N ILE A 204 -14.22 1.65 -10.29
CA ILE A 204 -14.83 0.33 -10.04
C ILE A 204 -16.19 0.19 -10.73
N GLY A 205 -16.98 1.27 -10.79
CA GLY A 205 -18.24 1.39 -11.54
C GLY A 205 -19.46 0.72 -10.91
N LYS A 206 -19.33 -0.34 -10.10
CA LYS A 206 -20.47 -1.04 -9.48
C LYS A 206 -20.19 -1.59 -8.08
N ALA A 207 -21.24 -1.63 -7.26
CA ALA A 207 -21.17 -2.15 -5.88
C ALA A 207 -20.76 -3.63 -5.81
N GLY A 208 -21.21 -4.46 -6.77
CA GLY A 208 -20.85 -5.86 -6.84
C GLY A 208 -19.35 -6.11 -6.96
N LYS A 209 -18.60 -5.27 -7.71
CA LYS A 209 -17.14 -5.37 -7.80
C LYS A 209 -16.47 -5.07 -6.45
N LYS A 210 -16.98 -4.07 -5.69
CA LYS A 210 -16.54 -3.83 -4.31
C LYS A 210 -16.81 -5.02 -3.40
N ARG A 211 -17.98 -5.67 -3.55
CA ARG A 211 -18.32 -6.89 -2.80
C ARG A 211 -17.33 -8.03 -3.08
N HIS A 212 -16.95 -8.25 -4.34
CA HIS A 212 -15.93 -9.24 -4.71
C HIS A 212 -14.54 -8.93 -4.13
N MET A 213 -14.23 -7.65 -3.88
CA MET A 213 -12.99 -7.23 -3.20
C MET A 213 -13.04 -7.41 -1.67
N GLY A 214 -14.15 -7.90 -1.12
CA GLY A 214 -14.31 -8.13 0.33
C GLY A 214 -14.77 -6.90 1.12
N ILE A 215 -15.28 -5.88 0.44
CA ILE A 215 -15.83 -4.68 1.06
C ILE A 215 -17.35 -4.84 1.20
N ARG A 216 -17.86 -4.83 2.42
CA ARG A 216 -19.30 -4.85 2.71
C ARG A 216 -19.90 -3.45 2.56
N PRO A 217 -21.21 -3.34 2.26
CA PRO A 217 -21.88 -2.05 2.22
C PRO A 217 -21.76 -1.27 3.53
N THR A 218 -21.67 0.05 3.41
CA THR A 218 -21.65 0.98 4.55
C THR A 218 -23.00 1.65 4.66
N VAL A 219 -23.61 1.57 5.84
CA VAL A 219 -24.83 2.27 6.18
C VAL A 219 -24.47 3.57 6.91
N ARG A 220 -25.04 4.70 6.48
CA ARG A 220 -24.84 5.99 7.15
C ARG A 220 -25.60 6.04 8.48
N GLY A 221 -25.06 6.75 9.48
CA GLY A 221 -25.65 6.82 10.82
C GLY A 221 -27.07 7.41 10.88
N SER A 222 -27.40 8.33 9.97
CA SER A 222 -28.72 8.99 9.92
C SER A 222 -29.90 8.07 9.52
N VAL A 223 -29.63 6.85 9.05
CA VAL A 223 -30.68 5.85 8.73
C VAL A 223 -30.68 4.68 9.73
N MET A 224 -29.98 4.84 10.82
CA MET A 224 -29.97 3.88 11.96
C MET A 224 -30.95 4.36 13.03
N ASN A 225 -31.20 3.49 14.01
CA ASN A 225 -31.96 3.85 15.19
C ASN A 225 -31.12 4.72 16.15
N PRO A 226 -31.76 5.52 17.06
CA PRO A 226 -31.05 6.35 18.01
C PRO A 226 -30.09 5.56 18.93
N CYS A 227 -30.42 4.31 19.24
CA CYS A 227 -29.57 3.41 20.03
C CYS A 227 -28.31 2.97 19.31
N ASP A 228 -28.32 2.93 17.95
CA ASP A 228 -27.19 2.41 17.15
C ASP A 228 -26.21 3.51 16.72
N HIS A 229 -26.70 4.75 16.61
CA HIS A 229 -25.85 5.86 16.18
C HIS A 229 -26.36 7.20 16.72
N PRO A 230 -25.49 8.13 17.14
CA PRO A 230 -25.86 9.47 17.60
C PRO A 230 -26.60 10.35 16.57
N HIS A 231 -26.58 9.97 15.29
CA HIS A 231 -27.35 10.62 14.22
C HIS A 231 -28.64 9.88 13.86
N GLY A 232 -28.97 8.81 14.58
CA GLY A 232 -30.12 7.97 14.30
C GLY A 232 -31.45 8.62 14.75
N GLY A 233 -32.54 8.10 14.20
CA GLY A 233 -33.91 8.54 14.51
C GLY A 233 -34.44 9.63 13.59
N GLY A 234 -35.70 10.01 13.84
CA GLY A 234 -36.45 11.01 13.06
C GLY A 234 -37.20 10.43 11.87
N GLU A 235 -38.04 11.27 11.27
CA GLU A 235 -38.85 10.94 10.10
C GLU A 235 -38.14 11.31 8.79
N GLY A 236 -38.32 10.48 7.77
CA GLY A 236 -37.86 10.74 6.40
C GLY A 236 -36.36 10.97 6.28
N LYS A 237 -35.93 12.08 5.70
CA LYS A 237 -34.52 12.47 5.54
C LYS A 237 -34.08 13.39 6.68
N SER A 238 -33.94 12.84 7.87
CA SER A 238 -33.52 13.60 9.03
C SER A 238 -32.08 14.17 8.88
N PRO A 239 -31.85 15.43 9.31
CA PRO A 239 -30.51 16.00 9.37
C PRO A 239 -29.67 15.37 10.47
N ILE A 240 -28.39 15.72 10.54
CA ILE A 240 -27.48 15.23 11.58
C ILE A 240 -27.88 15.72 12.98
N GLY A 241 -28.54 16.89 13.08
CA GLY A 241 -29.06 17.47 14.34
C GLY A 241 -27.97 17.87 15.35
N ARG A 242 -26.71 18.07 14.88
CA ARG A 242 -25.56 18.42 15.73
C ARG A 242 -24.69 19.45 15.00
N PRO A 243 -23.90 20.28 15.74
CA PRO A 243 -22.99 21.27 15.12
C PRO A 243 -21.98 20.66 14.14
N SER A 244 -21.57 19.40 14.34
CA SER A 244 -20.71 18.67 13.43
C SER A 244 -21.03 17.16 13.44
N PRO A 245 -20.70 16.44 12.34
CA PRO A 245 -20.85 14.99 12.30
C PRO A 245 -20.00 14.30 13.38
N VAL A 246 -20.55 13.24 13.97
CA VAL A 246 -19.85 12.43 14.97
C VAL A 246 -19.77 10.96 14.52
N THR A 247 -18.83 10.24 15.12
CA THR A 247 -18.70 8.79 14.96
C THR A 247 -19.78 8.04 15.76
N PRO A 248 -19.99 6.73 15.56
CA PRO A 248 -20.89 5.93 16.41
C PRO A 248 -20.62 6.04 17.92
N TRP A 249 -19.40 6.38 18.29
CA TRP A 249 -18.98 6.57 19.70
C TRP A 249 -19.02 8.04 20.16
N GLY A 250 -19.66 8.93 19.40
CA GLY A 250 -19.84 10.34 19.76
C GLY A 250 -18.64 11.25 19.55
N LYS A 251 -17.51 10.75 19.04
CA LYS A 251 -16.35 11.60 18.75
C LYS A 251 -16.55 12.38 17.46
N PRO A 252 -16.04 13.64 17.34
CA PRO A 252 -16.10 14.40 16.10
C PRO A 252 -15.50 13.60 14.93
N ALA A 253 -16.21 13.53 13.79
CA ALA A 253 -15.78 12.79 12.61
C ALA A 253 -14.83 13.59 11.72
N LEU A 254 -14.90 14.92 11.75
CA LEU A 254 -14.11 15.83 10.94
C LEU A 254 -13.16 16.65 11.81
N GLY A 255 -11.95 16.88 11.32
CA GLY A 255 -10.96 17.78 11.92
C GLY A 255 -10.33 17.34 13.24
N TYR A 256 -10.79 16.26 13.86
CA TYR A 256 -10.27 15.79 15.14
C TYR A 256 -8.89 15.13 14.98
N LYS A 257 -7.89 15.66 15.71
CA LYS A 257 -6.52 15.11 15.72
C LYS A 257 -6.48 13.89 16.63
N THR A 258 -6.49 12.68 16.04
CA THR A 258 -6.56 11.39 16.77
C THR A 258 -5.20 10.86 17.22
N ARG A 259 -4.08 11.37 16.68
CA ARG A 259 -2.74 10.93 17.10
C ARG A 259 -2.49 11.30 18.57
N ASN A 260 -1.98 10.35 19.34
CA ASN A 260 -1.55 10.62 20.71
C ASN A 260 -0.38 11.61 20.71
N LYS A 261 -0.52 12.73 21.43
CA LYS A 261 0.52 13.78 21.54
C LYS A 261 1.80 13.28 22.20
N LYS A 262 1.70 12.25 23.09
CA LYS A 262 2.83 11.64 23.80
C LYS A 262 3.35 10.36 23.11
N ALA A 263 3.07 10.17 21.80
CA ALA A 263 3.56 9.00 21.09
C ALA A 263 5.09 8.99 21.01
N ARG A 264 5.74 7.93 21.49
CA ARG A 264 7.21 7.77 21.47
C ARG A 264 7.85 7.94 20.10
N THR A 265 7.06 7.76 19.02
CA THR A 265 7.50 7.93 17.63
C THR A 265 7.46 9.37 17.12
N ASP A 266 6.98 10.31 17.93
CA ASP A 266 6.89 11.74 17.54
C ASP A 266 8.28 12.36 17.34
N LYS A 267 9.28 11.88 18.09
CA LYS A 267 10.70 12.31 17.94
C LYS A 267 11.31 12.03 16.56
N PHE A 268 10.72 11.12 15.79
CA PHE A 268 11.18 10.80 14.42
C PHE A 268 10.51 11.66 13.35
N ILE A 269 9.53 12.50 13.69
CA ILE A 269 8.81 13.34 12.73
C ILE A 269 9.42 14.75 12.74
N VAL A 270 10.05 15.13 11.63
CA VAL A 270 10.62 16.47 11.43
C VAL A 270 9.53 17.47 11.07
N LYS A 271 8.74 17.14 10.05
CA LYS A 271 7.64 17.98 9.58
C LYS A 271 6.39 17.11 9.35
N ARG A 272 5.26 17.48 9.95
CA ARG A 272 4.00 16.80 9.73
C ARG A 272 3.42 17.16 8.36
N ARG A 273 2.59 16.26 7.77
CA ARG A 273 1.99 16.44 6.44
C ARG A 273 1.24 17.76 6.24
N ASN A 274 0.64 18.31 7.29
CA ASN A 274 -0.17 19.53 7.25
C ASN A 274 0.50 20.70 8.01
N ALA A 275 1.79 20.64 8.29
CA ALA A 275 2.51 21.78 8.88
C ALA A 275 2.75 22.83 7.79
N LYS A 276 2.26 24.04 8.05
CA LYS A 276 2.59 25.23 7.26
C LYS A 276 4.05 25.61 7.47
#